data_7cdf7ab670575eb9e42d1e404c701a5f
#
_entry.id   7cdf7ab670575eb9e42d1e404c701a5f
#
_cell.length_a   1.000
_cell.length_b   1.000
_cell.length_c   1.000
_cell.angle_alpha   90.00
_cell.angle_beta   90.00
_cell.angle_gamma   90.00
#
_symmetry.space_group_name_H-M   'P 1'
#
loop_
_entity.id
_entity.type
_entity.pdbx_description
1 polymer ?
#
loop_
_entity_poly.entity_id
_entity_poly.type
_entity_poly.pdbx_seq_one_letter_code
_entity_poly.pdbx_strand_id
1 'polypeptide(L)'
;MLSSQVNYNSIGIMNIFLRSMLLALSLGATMSVFADDMEEFKKVFAERFPKFTLTHVEKTPIDDVFLAVVSGQVIYMTKDGRYMFDGNLVDLKSRKNYTDEAMAGIRLQELNTLGEDNMIVYTPKKVKHTITVITDVDCPYCRKLHDEMDGYMASGIKVRYVFMPLKGHADYTKTVSIWCSDDQNEALDMAKAGAEIEPKKCDNPIDEHLAVARNLGVNGTPAIILQNGQLLAGYVPVAKLAAELDRLQLSAATKMH
;
A
#
# COMPACT_ATOMS: atom_id res chain seq x y z
N MET A 1 -78.80 18.54 16.25
CA MET A 1 -77.49 19.02 16.78
C MET A 1 -76.44 17.99 16.43
N LEU A 2 -75.71 18.18 15.32
CA LEU A 2 -74.67 17.35 14.88
C LEU A 2 -73.34 18.03 15.24
N SER A 3 -72.58 17.43 16.15
CA SER A 3 -71.29 17.89 16.57
C SER A 3 -70.21 17.26 15.60
N SER A 4 -69.57 18.10 14.82
CA SER A 4 -68.44 17.70 13.96
C SER A 4 -67.14 17.64 14.78
N GLN A 5 -66.67 16.44 15.01
CA GLN A 5 -65.34 16.20 15.61
C GLN A 5 -64.30 16.32 14.49
N VAL A 6 -63.48 17.34 14.52
CA VAL A 6 -62.34 17.52 13.64
C VAL A 6 -61.17 16.71 14.19
N ASN A 7 -60.67 15.77 13.41
CA ASN A 7 -59.61 14.83 13.78
C ASN A 7 -58.21 15.52 13.67
N TYR A 8 -57.65 15.91 14.80
CA TYR A 8 -56.41 16.69 14.94
C TYR A 8 -55.11 15.86 14.73
N ASN A 9 -55.25 14.52 14.48
CA ASN A 9 -54.06 13.63 14.42
C ASN A 9 -53.38 13.53 13.05
N SER A 10 -53.96 14.05 11.96
CA SER A 10 -53.37 13.92 10.63
C SER A 10 -52.33 14.99 10.30
N ILE A 11 -52.30 16.12 11.01
CA ILE A 11 -51.38 17.24 10.73
C ILE A 11 -49.97 16.99 11.31
N GLY A 12 -49.88 16.26 12.45
CA GLY A 12 -48.58 15.93 13.08
C GLY A 12 -47.72 14.95 12.32
N ILE A 13 -48.35 13.95 11.69
CA ILE A 13 -47.64 12.89 10.97
C ILE A 13 -47.09 13.40 9.63
N MET A 14 -47.84 14.27 8.96
CA MET A 14 -47.39 14.84 7.66
C MET A 14 -46.16 15.75 7.82
N ASN A 15 -46.03 16.47 8.95
CA ASN A 15 -44.85 17.29 9.23
C ASN A 15 -43.57 16.47 9.56
N ILE A 16 -43.72 15.27 10.12
CA ILE A 16 -42.57 14.38 10.41
C ILE A 16 -42.03 13.75 9.13
N PHE A 17 -42.93 13.31 8.24
CA PHE A 17 -42.50 12.75 6.94
C PHE A 17 -41.85 13.80 6.03
N LEU A 18 -42.36 15.04 6.01
CA LEU A 18 -41.79 16.12 5.20
C LEU A 18 -40.39 16.56 5.72
N ARG A 19 -40.18 16.56 7.05
CA ARG A 19 -38.86 16.86 7.66
C ARG A 19 -37.84 15.75 7.41
N SER A 20 -38.26 14.47 7.45
CA SER A 20 -37.40 13.32 7.18
C SER A 20 -36.97 13.26 5.69
N MET A 21 -37.88 13.64 4.79
CA MET A 21 -37.61 13.68 3.35
C MET A 21 -36.65 14.83 2.96
N LEU A 22 -36.72 15.98 3.64
CA LEU A 22 -35.80 17.10 3.45
C LEU A 22 -34.39 16.81 4.01
N LEU A 23 -34.30 16.04 5.12
CA LEU A 23 -32.97 15.60 5.65
C LEU A 23 -32.28 14.56 4.75
N ALA A 24 -33.03 13.66 4.13
CA ALA A 24 -32.48 12.66 3.20
C ALA A 24 -32.00 13.29 1.88
N LEU A 25 -32.63 14.37 1.41
CA LEU A 25 -32.18 15.08 0.21
C LEU A 25 -30.87 15.86 0.40
N SER A 26 -30.58 16.31 1.63
CA SER A 26 -29.35 17.09 1.89
C SER A 26 -28.10 16.21 2.01
N LEU A 27 -28.22 14.90 2.37
CA LEU A 27 -27.10 13.97 2.42
C LEU A 27 -26.66 13.47 1.03
N GLY A 28 -27.59 13.42 0.06
CA GLY A 28 -27.30 12.97 -1.31
C GLY A 28 -26.54 14.01 -2.15
N ALA A 29 -26.68 15.30 -1.85
CA ALA A 29 -26.06 16.36 -2.63
C ALA A 29 -24.56 16.53 -2.38
N THR A 30 -24.07 16.17 -1.19
CA THR A 30 -22.65 16.34 -0.85
C THR A 30 -21.75 15.27 -1.48
N MET A 31 -22.23 14.05 -1.68
CA MET A 31 -21.47 12.99 -2.34
C MET A 31 -21.28 13.25 -3.86
N SER A 32 -22.22 13.90 -4.51
CA SER A 32 -22.14 14.21 -5.95
C SER A 32 -21.07 15.25 -6.28
N VAL A 33 -20.88 16.26 -5.44
CA VAL A 33 -19.88 17.33 -5.66
C VAL A 33 -18.45 16.78 -5.51
N PHE A 34 -18.23 15.82 -4.62
CA PHE A 34 -16.90 15.25 -4.41
C PHE A 34 -16.44 14.32 -5.55
N ALA A 35 -17.37 13.64 -6.19
CA ALA A 35 -17.07 12.80 -7.36
C ALA A 35 -16.72 13.65 -8.58
N ASP A 36 -17.37 14.80 -8.75
CA ASP A 36 -17.17 15.72 -9.87
C ASP A 36 -15.76 16.34 -9.86
N ASP A 37 -15.29 16.83 -8.72
CA ASP A 37 -13.94 17.42 -8.59
C ASP A 37 -12.82 16.42 -8.93
N MET A 38 -12.99 15.16 -8.53
CA MET A 38 -11.98 14.13 -8.77
C MET A 38 -11.93 13.72 -10.25
N GLU A 39 -13.07 13.62 -10.90
CA GLU A 39 -13.15 13.33 -12.34
C GLU A 39 -12.63 14.51 -13.17
N GLU A 40 -12.93 15.75 -12.78
CA GLU A 40 -12.36 16.93 -13.41
C GLU A 40 -10.83 16.95 -13.29
N PHE A 41 -10.30 16.68 -12.09
CA PHE A 41 -8.85 16.56 -11.87
C PHE A 41 -8.20 15.50 -12.76
N LYS A 42 -8.78 14.28 -12.83
CA LYS A 42 -8.28 13.20 -13.70
C LYS A 42 -8.23 13.60 -15.16
N LYS A 43 -9.25 14.32 -15.65
CA LYS A 43 -9.29 14.83 -17.01
C LYS A 43 -8.19 15.85 -17.26
N VAL A 44 -8.02 16.83 -16.37
CA VAL A 44 -6.96 17.85 -16.44
C VAL A 44 -5.58 17.18 -16.42
N PHE A 45 -5.40 16.18 -15.55
CA PHE A 45 -4.13 15.41 -15.48
C PHE A 45 -3.83 14.70 -16.79
N ALA A 46 -4.80 13.97 -17.35
CA ALA A 46 -4.63 13.23 -18.60
C ALA A 46 -4.31 14.15 -19.80
N GLU A 47 -4.92 15.32 -19.85
CA GLU A 47 -4.67 16.32 -20.90
C GLU A 47 -3.26 16.90 -20.80
N ARG A 48 -2.77 17.17 -19.57
CA ARG A 48 -1.44 17.77 -19.37
C ARG A 48 -0.31 16.75 -19.43
N PHE A 49 -0.55 15.53 -19.00
CA PHE A 49 0.46 14.47 -18.85
C PHE A 49 0.07 13.18 -19.59
N PRO A 50 -0.18 13.22 -20.93
CA PRO A 50 -0.72 12.09 -21.69
C PRO A 50 0.22 10.86 -21.74
N LYS A 51 1.48 11.02 -21.34
CA LYS A 51 2.48 9.93 -21.31
C LYS A 51 2.58 9.23 -19.94
N PHE A 52 1.88 9.75 -18.95
CA PHE A 52 1.96 9.25 -17.58
C PHE A 52 0.64 8.60 -17.17
N THR A 53 0.73 7.48 -16.47
CA THR A 53 -0.44 6.78 -15.93
C THR A 53 -0.68 7.22 -14.50
N LEU A 54 -1.85 7.76 -14.24
CA LEU A 54 -2.36 8.07 -12.92
C LEU A 54 -2.86 6.77 -12.28
N THR A 55 -2.18 6.28 -11.23
CA THR A 55 -2.54 5.02 -10.57
C THR A 55 -3.42 5.23 -9.35
N HIS A 56 -3.31 6.39 -8.69
CA HIS A 56 -4.13 6.74 -7.54
C HIS A 56 -4.33 8.25 -7.47
N VAL A 57 -5.48 8.70 -6.97
CA VAL A 57 -5.78 10.10 -6.69
C VAL A 57 -6.69 10.21 -5.48
N GLU A 58 -6.40 11.17 -4.61
CA GLU A 58 -7.26 11.52 -3.48
C GLU A 58 -7.20 13.01 -3.17
N LYS A 59 -8.25 13.50 -2.49
CA LYS A 59 -8.27 14.89 -1.99
C LYS A 59 -7.32 15.03 -0.82
N THR A 60 -6.68 16.19 -0.72
CA THR A 60 -5.90 16.58 0.44
C THR A 60 -6.73 17.47 1.38
N PRO A 61 -6.25 17.75 2.60
CA PRO A 61 -6.87 18.75 3.48
C PRO A 61 -6.72 20.20 3.00
N ILE A 62 -5.97 20.42 1.90
CA ILE A 62 -5.81 21.73 1.28
C ILE A 62 -6.82 21.82 0.14
N ASP A 63 -7.67 22.85 0.17
CA ASP A 63 -8.66 23.06 -0.87
C ASP A 63 -8.01 23.13 -2.25
N ASP A 64 -8.67 22.53 -3.24
CA ASP A 64 -8.22 22.45 -4.62
C ASP A 64 -6.84 21.82 -4.87
N VAL A 65 -6.27 21.13 -3.88
CA VAL A 65 -5.04 20.36 -4.02
C VAL A 65 -5.33 18.86 -3.92
N PHE A 66 -4.88 18.12 -4.91
CA PHE A 66 -5.00 16.66 -4.98
C PHE A 66 -3.65 15.99 -4.80
N LEU A 67 -3.64 14.86 -4.08
CA LEU A 67 -2.56 13.90 -4.10
C LEU A 67 -2.79 12.96 -5.29
N ALA A 68 -1.79 12.80 -6.11
CA ALA A 68 -1.79 11.88 -7.24
C ALA A 68 -0.58 10.96 -7.18
N VAL A 69 -0.75 9.69 -7.55
CA VAL A 69 0.37 8.74 -7.65
C VAL A 69 0.60 8.40 -9.12
N VAL A 70 1.84 8.65 -9.54
CA VAL A 70 2.29 8.46 -10.91
C VAL A 70 3.57 7.64 -10.89
N SER A 71 3.54 6.45 -11.48
CA SER A 71 4.71 5.55 -11.49
C SER A 71 5.30 5.28 -10.08
N GLY A 72 4.45 5.13 -9.07
CA GLY A 72 4.84 4.88 -7.68
C GLY A 72 5.36 6.11 -6.91
N GLN A 73 5.31 7.30 -7.51
CA GLN A 73 5.69 8.56 -6.86
C GLN A 73 4.45 9.40 -6.55
N VAL A 74 4.42 9.95 -5.34
CA VAL A 74 3.38 10.91 -4.95
C VAL A 74 3.77 12.29 -5.46
N ILE A 75 2.82 12.92 -6.13
CA ILE A 75 2.85 14.34 -6.48
C ILE A 75 1.60 15.02 -5.96
N TYR A 76 1.69 16.32 -5.74
CA TYR A 76 0.55 17.17 -5.44
C TYR A 76 0.32 18.10 -6.60
N MET A 77 -0.95 18.29 -6.98
CA MET A 77 -1.30 19.19 -8.08
C MET A 77 -2.61 19.91 -7.76
N THR A 78 -2.68 21.19 -8.16
CA THR A 78 -3.94 21.94 -8.08
C THR A 78 -4.96 21.40 -9.08
N LYS A 79 -6.25 21.50 -8.74
CA LYS A 79 -7.37 21.00 -9.55
C LYS A 79 -7.31 21.46 -11.02
N ASP A 80 -6.89 22.72 -11.25
CA ASP A 80 -6.72 23.30 -12.57
C ASP A 80 -5.45 22.83 -13.31
N GLY A 81 -4.63 22.03 -12.65
CA GLY A 81 -3.36 21.52 -13.19
C GLY A 81 -2.28 22.57 -13.38
N ARG A 82 -2.42 23.76 -12.78
CA ARG A 82 -1.49 24.88 -12.97
C ARG A 82 -0.22 24.72 -12.12
N TYR A 83 -0.35 24.22 -10.89
CA TYR A 83 0.77 24.06 -9.98
C TYR A 83 0.92 22.59 -9.60
N MET A 84 2.16 22.11 -9.60
CA MET A 84 2.55 20.79 -9.15
C MET A 84 3.75 20.94 -8.19
N PHE A 85 3.77 20.12 -7.15
CA PHE A 85 4.91 19.99 -6.26
C PHE A 85 5.03 18.54 -5.80
N ASP A 86 6.24 18.10 -5.47
CA ASP A 86 6.56 16.82 -4.87
C ASP A 86 7.05 17.02 -3.42
N GLY A 87 7.01 15.95 -2.64
CA GLY A 87 7.43 15.97 -1.25
C GLY A 87 6.38 15.43 -0.30
N ASN A 88 6.53 15.74 0.99
CA ASN A 88 5.63 15.30 2.04
C ASN A 88 4.63 16.38 2.42
N LEU A 89 3.34 16.02 2.46
CA LEU A 89 2.31 16.83 3.07
C LEU A 89 2.12 16.40 4.53
N VAL A 90 2.57 17.27 5.44
CA VAL A 90 2.54 17.01 6.88
C VAL A 90 1.69 18.07 7.58
N ASP A 91 0.68 17.65 8.32
CA ASP A 91 -0.02 18.52 9.26
C ASP A 91 0.87 18.75 10.50
N LEU A 92 1.38 19.95 10.66
CA LEU A 92 2.30 20.30 11.75
C LEU A 92 1.61 20.28 13.12
N LYS A 93 0.29 20.40 13.19
CA LYS A 93 -0.49 20.35 14.44
C LYS A 93 -0.68 18.92 14.92
N SER A 94 -1.16 18.03 14.06
CA SER A 94 -1.38 16.63 14.37
C SER A 94 -0.14 15.76 14.16
N ARG A 95 0.87 16.25 13.45
CA ARG A 95 2.05 15.54 12.96
C ARG A 95 1.71 14.38 12.01
N LYS A 96 0.51 14.42 11.43
CA LYS A 96 0.07 13.44 10.43
C LYS A 96 0.78 13.68 9.11
N ASN A 97 1.43 12.65 8.56
CA ASN A 97 2.00 12.67 7.22
C ASN A 97 1.02 12.01 6.25
N TYR A 98 0.31 12.81 5.49
CA TYR A 98 -0.69 12.32 4.51
C TYR A 98 -0.05 11.55 3.36
N THR A 99 1.16 11.92 2.95
CA THR A 99 1.92 11.22 1.90
C THR A 99 2.26 9.78 2.32
N ASP A 100 2.79 9.60 3.52
CA ASP A 100 3.14 8.27 4.04
C ASP A 100 1.88 7.40 4.23
N GLU A 101 0.78 8.00 4.69
CA GLU A 101 -0.49 7.29 4.91
C GLU A 101 -1.09 6.80 3.58
N ALA A 102 -1.15 7.67 2.57
CA ALA A 102 -1.62 7.30 1.23
C ALA A 102 -0.76 6.19 0.62
N MET A 103 0.57 6.36 0.67
CA MET A 103 1.50 5.34 0.17
C MET A 103 1.42 4.03 0.94
N ALA A 104 1.16 4.06 2.26
CA ALA A 104 0.97 2.84 3.04
C ALA A 104 -0.26 2.06 2.56
N GLY A 105 -1.38 2.73 2.31
CA GLY A 105 -2.59 2.12 1.75
C GLY A 105 -2.35 1.51 0.37
N ILE A 106 -1.68 2.23 -0.51
CA ILE A 106 -1.33 1.79 -1.87
C ILE A 106 -0.44 0.54 -1.81
N ARG A 107 0.60 0.53 -0.96
CA ARG A 107 1.48 -0.63 -0.80
C ARG A 107 0.72 -1.88 -0.37
N LEU A 108 -0.19 -1.76 0.59
CA LEU A 108 -1.00 -2.90 1.03
C LEU A 108 -1.92 -3.40 -0.09
N GLN A 109 -2.53 -2.50 -0.86
CA GLN A 109 -3.38 -2.87 -1.99
C GLN A 109 -2.58 -3.60 -3.08
N GLU A 110 -1.43 -3.07 -3.50
CA GLU A 110 -0.56 -3.69 -4.51
C GLU A 110 -0.11 -5.10 -4.07
N LEU A 111 0.34 -5.25 -2.82
CA LEU A 111 0.76 -6.54 -2.28
C LEU A 111 -0.41 -7.55 -2.17
N ASN A 112 -1.62 -7.08 -1.84
CA ASN A 112 -2.81 -7.93 -1.82
C ASN A 112 -3.22 -8.36 -3.23
N THR A 113 -3.08 -7.48 -4.22
CA THR A 113 -3.37 -7.78 -5.63
C THR A 113 -2.37 -8.80 -6.18
N LEU A 114 -1.09 -8.67 -5.86
CA LEU A 114 -0.06 -9.65 -6.23
C LEU A 114 -0.38 -11.03 -5.65
N GLY A 115 -0.86 -11.07 -4.41
CA GLY A 115 -1.18 -12.31 -3.69
C GLY A 115 0.05 -13.03 -3.15
N GLU A 116 -0.15 -13.74 -2.03
CA GLU A 116 0.94 -14.46 -1.35
C GLU A 116 1.44 -15.67 -2.18
N ASP A 117 0.59 -16.26 -3.02
CA ASP A 117 0.95 -17.37 -3.91
C ASP A 117 2.01 -16.97 -4.96
N ASN A 118 2.13 -15.69 -5.24
CA ASN A 118 3.16 -15.11 -6.09
C ASN A 118 4.36 -14.56 -5.30
N MET A 119 4.65 -15.10 -4.12
CA MET A 119 5.78 -14.69 -3.27
C MET A 119 6.50 -15.93 -2.73
N ILE A 120 7.80 -15.81 -2.47
CA ILE A 120 8.51 -16.85 -1.69
C ILE A 120 8.33 -16.51 -0.21
N VAL A 121 7.81 -17.49 0.57
CA VAL A 121 7.34 -17.22 1.93
C VAL A 121 8.05 -18.10 2.95
N TYR A 122 8.58 -17.47 3.99
CA TYR A 122 9.12 -18.12 5.19
C TYR A 122 8.14 -17.91 6.34
N THR A 123 7.57 -19.02 6.83
CA THR A 123 6.50 -18.96 7.83
C THR A 123 6.96 -19.58 9.16
N PRO A 124 6.96 -18.81 10.27
CA PRO A 124 7.29 -19.34 11.58
C PRO A 124 6.17 -20.25 12.11
N LYS A 125 6.49 -21.12 13.11
CA LYS A 125 5.48 -21.99 13.75
C LYS A 125 4.29 -21.22 14.35
N LYS A 126 4.52 -19.99 14.81
CA LYS A 126 3.48 -19.08 15.32
C LYS A 126 3.73 -17.69 14.73
N VAL A 127 2.86 -17.25 13.84
CA VAL A 127 2.94 -15.93 13.23
C VAL A 127 2.43 -14.87 14.21
N LYS A 128 3.28 -13.90 14.54
CA LYS A 128 2.93 -12.68 15.28
C LYS A 128 2.83 -11.47 14.35
N HIS A 129 3.78 -11.37 13.43
CA HIS A 129 3.92 -10.26 12.49
C HIS A 129 4.16 -10.80 11.08
N THR A 130 3.85 -9.97 10.10
CA THR A 130 4.15 -10.26 8.68
C THR A 130 4.85 -9.07 8.07
N ILE A 131 5.93 -9.32 7.34
CA ILE A 131 6.63 -8.32 6.54
C ILE A 131 6.74 -8.79 5.10
N THR A 132 6.82 -7.84 4.16
CA THR A 132 7.20 -8.13 2.78
C THR A 132 8.54 -7.47 2.48
N VAL A 133 9.47 -8.23 1.97
CA VAL A 133 10.82 -7.76 1.65
C VAL A 133 10.99 -7.73 0.14
N ILE A 134 11.18 -6.53 -0.40
CA ILE A 134 11.60 -6.38 -1.78
C ILE A 134 13.11 -6.66 -1.82
N THR A 135 13.49 -7.67 -2.59
CA THR A 135 14.85 -8.25 -2.52
C THR A 135 15.49 -8.42 -3.89
N ASP A 136 16.79 -8.30 -3.92
CA ASP A 136 17.65 -8.72 -5.03
C ASP A 136 18.55 -9.87 -4.54
N VAL A 137 18.70 -10.93 -5.34
CA VAL A 137 19.39 -12.15 -4.93
C VAL A 137 20.86 -11.90 -4.58
N ASP A 138 21.53 -11.03 -5.35
CA ASP A 138 22.97 -10.78 -5.23
C ASP A 138 23.30 -9.51 -4.42
N CYS A 139 22.30 -8.76 -3.99
CA CYS A 139 22.50 -7.57 -3.15
C CYS A 139 23.09 -7.96 -1.79
N PRO A 140 24.25 -7.40 -1.37
CA PRO A 140 24.92 -7.78 -0.11
C PRO A 140 24.06 -7.56 1.14
N TYR A 141 23.29 -6.46 1.19
CA TYR A 141 22.41 -6.18 2.32
C TYR A 141 21.16 -7.06 2.33
N CYS A 142 20.70 -7.54 1.16
CA CYS A 142 19.63 -8.54 1.07
C CYS A 142 20.10 -9.91 1.57
N ARG A 143 21.35 -10.31 1.25
CA ARG A 143 21.97 -11.51 1.82
C ARG A 143 22.10 -11.40 3.33
N LYS A 144 22.60 -10.27 3.83
CA LYS A 144 22.69 -10.01 5.26
C LYS A 144 21.34 -10.09 6.00
N LEU A 145 20.25 -9.60 5.38
CA LEU A 145 18.90 -9.75 5.92
C LEU A 145 18.49 -11.22 5.95
N HIS A 146 18.78 -11.95 4.88
CA HIS A 146 18.42 -13.36 4.75
C HIS A 146 19.19 -14.25 5.72
N ASP A 147 20.45 -13.95 6.02
CA ASP A 147 21.29 -14.66 7.01
C ASP A 147 20.67 -14.63 8.42
N GLU A 148 19.74 -13.70 8.69
CA GLU A 148 19.01 -13.62 9.96
C GLU A 148 17.66 -14.35 9.94
N MET A 149 17.38 -15.22 8.93
CA MET A 149 16.06 -15.86 8.76
C MET A 149 15.64 -16.66 10.01
N ASP A 150 16.54 -17.37 10.66
CA ASP A 150 16.26 -18.08 11.92
C ASP A 150 15.78 -17.13 13.01
N GLY A 151 16.35 -15.92 13.06
CA GLY A 151 15.95 -14.88 14.00
C GLY A 151 14.53 -14.35 13.72
N TYR A 152 14.16 -14.20 12.45
CA TYR A 152 12.78 -13.85 12.04
C TYR A 152 11.81 -14.95 12.45
N MET A 153 12.14 -16.21 12.18
CA MET A 153 11.32 -17.37 12.56
C MET A 153 11.16 -17.47 14.08
N ALA A 154 12.24 -17.31 14.84
CA ALA A 154 12.21 -17.31 16.31
C ALA A 154 11.37 -16.16 16.89
N SER A 155 11.38 -15.00 16.25
CA SER A 155 10.60 -13.82 16.65
C SER A 155 9.11 -13.90 16.22
N GLY A 156 8.72 -14.92 15.48
CA GLY A 156 7.35 -15.07 14.98
C GLY A 156 7.03 -14.13 13.80
N ILE A 157 8.03 -13.73 13.04
CA ILE A 157 7.86 -12.86 11.88
C ILE A 157 7.81 -13.69 10.61
N LYS A 158 6.65 -13.67 9.93
CA LYS A 158 6.50 -14.22 8.57
C LYS A 158 7.17 -13.26 7.59
N VAL A 159 8.05 -13.79 6.75
CA VAL A 159 8.76 -13.04 5.71
C VAL A 159 8.26 -13.45 4.34
N ARG A 160 7.80 -12.49 3.54
CA ARG A 160 7.38 -12.67 2.15
C ARG A 160 8.35 -11.95 1.24
N TYR A 161 8.90 -12.62 0.26
CA TYR A 161 9.83 -12.04 -0.70
C TYR A 161 9.16 -11.70 -2.03
N VAL A 162 9.38 -10.47 -2.49
CA VAL A 162 9.08 -9.99 -3.83
C VAL A 162 10.41 -9.61 -4.48
N PHE A 163 10.69 -10.12 -5.67
CA PHE A 163 11.98 -9.93 -6.32
C PHE A 163 12.06 -8.62 -7.09
N MET A 164 13.19 -7.95 -6.96
CA MET A 164 13.55 -6.77 -7.73
C MET A 164 15.01 -6.92 -8.19
N PRO A 165 15.30 -7.75 -9.22
CA PRO A 165 16.64 -7.85 -9.76
C PRO A 165 17.11 -6.49 -10.24
N LEU A 166 18.22 -5.99 -9.69
CA LEU A 166 18.78 -4.68 -9.99
C LEU A 166 19.80 -4.82 -11.11
N LYS A 167 19.80 -3.83 -12.03
CA LYS A 167 20.77 -3.79 -13.13
C LYS A 167 22.20 -3.82 -12.58
N GLY A 168 22.94 -4.86 -12.93
CA GLY A 168 24.32 -5.08 -12.53
C GLY A 168 24.52 -5.87 -11.24
N HIS A 169 23.47 -6.30 -10.56
CA HIS A 169 23.55 -7.11 -9.34
C HIS A 169 23.05 -8.53 -9.54
N ALA A 170 21.81 -8.72 -9.93
CA ALA A 170 21.21 -10.03 -10.15
C ALA A 170 20.91 -10.24 -11.62
N ASP A 171 21.25 -11.41 -12.13
CA ASP A 171 20.73 -11.85 -13.41
C ASP A 171 19.23 -12.17 -13.24
N TYR A 172 18.40 -11.59 -14.09
CA TYR A 172 16.97 -11.90 -14.19
C TYR A 172 16.75 -13.41 -14.33
N THR A 173 17.57 -14.07 -15.17
CA THR A 173 17.53 -15.53 -15.39
C THR A 173 17.75 -16.31 -14.10
N LYS A 174 18.66 -15.87 -13.21
CA LYS A 174 18.90 -16.49 -11.90
C LYS A 174 17.66 -16.40 -11.01
N THR A 175 17.02 -15.24 -10.98
CA THR A 175 15.79 -15.02 -10.21
C THR A 175 14.65 -15.90 -10.71
N VAL A 176 14.48 -16.01 -12.05
CA VAL A 176 13.50 -16.93 -12.67
C VAL A 176 13.85 -18.38 -12.31
N SER A 177 15.14 -18.77 -12.32
CA SER A 177 15.54 -20.15 -12.00
C SER A 177 15.23 -20.53 -10.55
N ILE A 178 15.39 -19.59 -9.61
CA ILE A 178 14.99 -19.78 -8.20
C ILE A 178 13.48 -20.00 -8.13
N TRP A 179 12.69 -19.16 -8.78
CA TRP A 179 11.25 -19.28 -8.81
C TRP A 179 10.77 -20.62 -9.38
N CYS A 180 11.43 -21.09 -10.46
CA CYS A 180 11.09 -22.33 -11.15
C CYS A 180 11.69 -23.58 -10.52
N SER A 181 12.31 -23.49 -9.36
CA SER A 181 12.83 -24.63 -8.62
C SER A 181 11.72 -25.38 -7.88
N ASP A 182 11.87 -26.69 -7.69
CA ASP A 182 10.90 -27.54 -7.02
C ASP A 182 10.71 -27.14 -5.55
N ASP A 183 11.80 -26.72 -4.91
CA ASP A 183 11.80 -26.05 -3.58
C ASP A 183 12.38 -24.65 -3.75
N GLN A 184 11.47 -23.66 -3.79
CA GLN A 184 11.83 -22.25 -3.98
C GLN A 184 12.61 -21.68 -2.79
N ASN A 185 12.26 -22.13 -1.57
CA ASN A 185 12.92 -21.67 -0.36
C ASN A 185 14.38 -22.18 -0.34
N GLU A 186 14.60 -23.46 -0.57
CA GLU A 186 15.95 -24.04 -0.64
C GLU A 186 16.79 -23.36 -1.74
N ALA A 187 16.21 -23.17 -2.94
CA ALA A 187 16.90 -22.52 -4.05
C ALA A 187 17.27 -21.06 -3.70
N LEU A 188 16.39 -20.33 -2.99
CA LEU A 188 16.67 -18.98 -2.54
C LEU A 188 17.77 -18.95 -1.47
N ASP A 189 17.72 -19.86 -0.49
CA ASP A 189 18.74 -20.00 0.56
C ASP A 189 20.12 -20.24 -0.06
N MET A 190 20.21 -21.20 -0.98
CA MET A 190 21.46 -21.50 -1.71
C MET A 190 21.96 -20.27 -2.50
N ALA A 191 21.09 -19.60 -3.23
CA ALA A 191 21.45 -18.43 -4.01
C ALA A 191 21.92 -17.26 -3.14
N LYS A 192 21.26 -17.03 -2.00
CA LYS A 192 21.67 -16.01 -1.02
C LYS A 192 23.01 -16.35 -0.36
N ALA A 193 23.29 -17.63 -0.16
CA ALA A 193 24.61 -18.11 0.32
C ALA A 193 25.70 -18.01 -0.76
N GLY A 194 25.33 -17.62 -2.00
CA GLY A 194 26.30 -17.42 -3.09
C GLY A 194 26.50 -18.64 -4.00
N ALA A 195 25.69 -19.69 -3.85
CA ALA A 195 25.74 -20.84 -4.75
C ALA A 195 25.22 -20.48 -6.16
N GLU A 196 25.73 -21.20 -7.16
CA GLU A 196 25.18 -21.17 -8.51
C GLU A 196 23.86 -21.95 -8.55
N ILE A 197 22.89 -21.41 -9.27
CA ILE A 197 21.57 -22.03 -9.47
C ILE A 197 21.47 -22.49 -10.91
N GLU A 198 21.10 -23.75 -11.12
CA GLU A 198 20.89 -24.27 -12.46
C GLU A 198 19.80 -23.49 -13.20
N PRO A 199 20.02 -23.10 -14.47
CA PRO A 199 19.05 -22.36 -15.25
C PRO A 199 17.76 -23.15 -15.45
N LYS A 200 16.64 -22.63 -14.94
CA LYS A 200 15.29 -23.17 -15.13
C LYS A 200 14.37 -22.11 -15.74
N LYS A 201 13.34 -22.55 -16.43
CA LYS A 201 12.31 -21.69 -17.05
C LYS A 201 10.93 -22.29 -16.78
N CYS A 202 10.01 -21.44 -16.37
CA CYS A 202 8.59 -21.75 -16.21
C CYS A 202 7.78 -20.48 -16.36
N ASP A 203 6.47 -20.56 -16.28
CA ASP A 203 5.63 -19.40 -16.05
C ASP A 203 5.91 -18.83 -14.65
N ASN A 204 6.15 -17.51 -14.56
CA ASN A 204 6.68 -16.91 -13.33
C ASN A 204 6.24 -15.44 -13.21
N PRO A 205 6.11 -14.90 -11.97
CA PRO A 205 5.64 -13.54 -11.71
C PRO A 205 6.76 -12.48 -11.64
N ILE A 206 7.94 -12.74 -12.13
CA ILE A 206 9.11 -11.82 -11.91
C ILE A 206 8.88 -10.46 -12.57
N ASP A 207 8.23 -10.39 -13.72
CA ASP A 207 7.88 -9.12 -14.36
C ASP A 207 6.82 -8.36 -13.55
N GLU A 208 5.86 -9.07 -12.95
CA GLU A 208 4.87 -8.50 -12.04
C GLU A 208 5.53 -7.97 -10.77
N HIS A 209 6.50 -8.71 -10.22
CA HIS A 209 7.31 -8.26 -9.08
C HIS A 209 8.01 -6.93 -9.36
N LEU A 210 8.61 -6.78 -10.54
CA LEU A 210 9.27 -5.54 -10.96
C LEU A 210 8.26 -4.39 -11.09
N ALA A 211 7.06 -4.67 -11.62
CA ALA A 211 6.00 -3.67 -11.71
C ALA A 211 5.52 -3.24 -10.33
N VAL A 212 5.23 -4.21 -9.46
CA VAL A 212 4.82 -3.97 -8.07
C VAL A 212 5.88 -3.18 -7.32
N ALA A 213 7.16 -3.57 -7.35
CA ALA A 213 8.23 -2.85 -6.67
C ALA A 213 8.28 -1.35 -7.08
N ARG A 214 8.08 -1.05 -8.37
CA ARG A 214 7.98 0.34 -8.85
C ARG A 214 6.76 1.06 -8.28
N ASN A 215 5.59 0.42 -8.29
CA ASN A 215 4.34 1.00 -7.77
C ASN A 215 4.41 1.26 -6.26
N LEU A 216 5.17 0.43 -5.53
CA LEU A 216 5.41 0.61 -4.09
C LEU A 216 6.35 1.78 -3.78
N GLY A 217 6.94 2.44 -4.79
CA GLY A 217 7.92 3.52 -4.62
C GLY A 217 9.28 3.02 -4.13
N VAL A 218 9.64 1.76 -4.43
CA VAL A 218 10.92 1.17 -4.01
C VAL A 218 12.00 1.51 -5.03
N ASN A 219 13.08 2.13 -4.55
CA ASN A 219 14.21 2.57 -5.38
C ASN A 219 15.51 1.80 -5.10
N GLY A 220 15.47 0.80 -4.22
CA GLY A 220 16.64 0.00 -3.84
C GLY A 220 16.28 -1.15 -2.92
N THR A 221 17.22 -2.09 -2.77
CA THR A 221 17.02 -3.31 -1.98
C THR A 221 18.05 -3.42 -0.85
N PRO A 222 17.70 -4.08 0.27
CA PRO A 222 16.34 -4.52 0.59
C PRO A 222 15.43 -3.33 0.93
N ALA A 223 14.13 -3.50 0.69
CA ALA A 223 13.12 -2.60 1.23
C ALA A 223 12.08 -3.45 1.98
N ILE A 224 11.76 -3.06 3.21
CA ILE A 224 10.90 -3.83 4.10
C ILE A 224 9.55 -3.11 4.23
N ILE A 225 8.47 -3.77 3.83
CA ILE A 225 7.11 -3.26 3.99
C ILE A 225 6.48 -3.96 5.17
N LEU A 226 6.09 -3.16 6.16
CA LEU A 226 5.47 -3.63 7.38
C LEU A 226 3.97 -3.94 7.17
N GLN A 227 3.35 -4.64 8.10
CA GLN A 227 1.93 -5.00 8.04
C GLN A 227 0.96 -3.80 8.00
N ASN A 228 1.41 -2.60 8.38
CA ASN A 228 0.65 -1.36 8.27
C ASN A 228 0.95 -0.57 6.98
N GLY A 229 1.73 -1.13 6.04
CA GLY A 229 2.11 -0.50 4.77
C GLY A 229 3.29 0.48 4.86
N GLN A 230 3.85 0.70 6.06
CA GLN A 230 5.05 1.52 6.23
C GLN A 230 6.24 0.87 5.53
N LEU A 231 7.02 1.69 4.82
CA LEU A 231 8.25 1.28 4.14
C LEU A 231 9.47 1.65 4.98
N LEU A 232 10.32 0.66 5.23
CA LEU A 232 11.66 0.85 5.77
C LEU A 232 12.68 0.58 4.65
N ALA A 233 13.41 1.60 4.25
CA ALA A 233 14.44 1.48 3.24
C ALA A 233 15.73 0.90 3.83
N GLY A 234 16.28 -0.12 3.18
CA GLY A 234 17.51 -0.78 3.58
C GLY A 234 17.34 -1.88 4.63
N TYR A 235 18.47 -2.43 5.04
CA TYR A 235 18.55 -3.49 6.03
C TYR A 235 18.31 -2.95 7.46
N VAL A 236 17.47 -3.66 8.20
CA VAL A 236 17.23 -3.44 9.63
C VAL A 236 17.49 -4.75 10.35
N PRO A 237 18.37 -4.80 11.39
CA PRO A 237 18.59 -6.01 12.17
C PRO A 237 17.31 -6.57 12.77
N VAL A 238 17.15 -7.90 12.78
CA VAL A 238 15.92 -8.58 13.20
C VAL A 238 15.45 -8.17 14.61
N ALA A 239 16.35 -8.02 15.57
CA ALA A 239 16.00 -7.61 16.93
C ALA A 239 15.37 -6.20 16.98
N LYS A 240 15.90 -5.26 16.17
CA LYS A 240 15.37 -3.91 16.07
C LYS A 240 14.03 -3.89 15.37
N LEU A 241 13.89 -4.69 14.31
CA LEU A 241 12.65 -4.79 13.55
C LEU A 241 11.53 -5.42 14.38
N ALA A 242 11.82 -6.50 15.12
CA ALA A 242 10.85 -7.15 16.02
C ALA A 242 10.33 -6.17 17.09
N ALA A 243 11.21 -5.42 17.73
CA ALA A 243 10.82 -4.41 18.72
C ALA A 243 9.93 -3.32 18.12
N GLU A 244 10.21 -2.87 16.90
CA GLU A 244 9.37 -1.89 16.20
C GLU A 244 7.99 -2.44 15.83
N LEU A 245 7.91 -3.69 15.35
CA LEU A 245 6.65 -4.35 15.04
C LEU A 245 5.77 -4.53 16.28
N ASP A 246 6.36 -4.94 17.41
CA ASP A 246 5.65 -5.04 18.68
C ASP A 246 5.13 -3.67 19.15
N ARG A 247 5.93 -2.62 19.02
CA ARG A 247 5.55 -1.24 19.35
C ARG A 247 4.36 -0.76 18.51
N LEU A 248 4.38 -1.02 17.20
CA LEU A 248 3.30 -0.65 16.29
C LEU A 248 1.99 -1.40 16.62
N GLN A 249 2.08 -2.67 16.96
CA GLN A 249 0.92 -3.48 17.35
C GLN A 249 0.27 -2.94 18.63
N LEU A 250 1.07 -2.60 19.65
CA LEU A 250 0.57 -2.02 20.90
C LEU A 250 -0.10 -0.66 20.66
N SER A 251 0.49 0.20 19.80
CA SER A 251 -0.07 1.52 19.49
C SER A 251 -1.39 1.42 18.73
N ALA A 252 -1.56 0.43 17.87
CA ALA A 252 -2.82 0.18 17.16
C ALA A 252 -3.92 -0.29 18.13
N ALA A 253 -3.60 -1.19 19.07
CA ALA A 253 -4.53 -1.67 20.08
C ALA A 253 -5.02 -0.54 21.00
N THR A 254 -4.15 0.40 21.37
CA THR A 254 -4.50 1.54 22.24
C THR A 254 -5.40 2.56 21.55
N LYS A 255 -5.36 2.69 20.23
CA LYS A 255 -6.25 3.61 19.48
C LYS A 255 -7.67 3.09 19.27
N MET A 256 -7.93 1.80 19.52
CA MET A 256 -9.24 1.17 19.37
C MET A 256 -10.06 1.20 20.69
N HIS A 257 -9.52 1.69 21.77
CA HIS A 257 -10.17 1.91 23.07
C HIS A 257 -10.30 3.39 23.38
#